data_be3de0adb8f4093002c57cace68dac2f
#
_entry.id   be3de0adb8f4093002c57cace68dac2f
#
_cell.length_a   1.000
_cell.length_b   1.000
_cell.length_c   1.000
_cell.angle_alpha   90.00
_cell.angle_beta   90.00
_cell.angle_gamma   90.00
#
_symmetry.space_group_name_H-M   'P 1'
#
loop_
_entity.id
_entity.type
_entity.pdbx_description
1 polymer ?
#
loop_
_entity_poly.entity_id
_entity_poly.type
_entity_poly.pdbx_seq_one_letter_code
_entity_poly.pdbx_strand_id
1 'polypeptide(L)'
;MKTLIKNAVLLDMVGDKPNAHKTDILLEDNKISKIEEKIEEDDCDIIDAKEMVVMPGFINTHTHLAMSIFRGYKDDQKLMDWLENAIFPVEDQLRPDDIYWNSFLSCIELIKTGTTTFNDMYFRMDKTIEAVEQSGLRGVIAWSI
;
A
#
# COMPACT_ATOMS: atom_id res chain seq x y z
N MET A 1 16.93 -1.01 -13.78
CA MET A 1 16.34 0.31 -14.13
C MET A 1 16.80 1.32 -13.07
N LYS A 2 17.28 2.50 -13.52
CA LYS A 2 17.70 3.56 -12.60
C LYS A 2 16.73 4.73 -12.65
N THR A 3 16.40 5.29 -11.48
CA THR A 3 15.58 6.49 -11.35
C THR A 3 16.25 7.46 -10.38
N LEU A 4 16.49 8.68 -10.82
CA LEU A 4 17.06 9.74 -10.00
C LEU A 4 15.98 10.76 -9.62
N ILE A 5 15.67 10.84 -8.33
CA ILE A 5 14.77 11.84 -7.76
C ILE A 5 15.63 13.04 -7.35
N LYS A 6 15.45 14.19 -8.01
CA LYS A 6 16.24 15.41 -7.80
C LYS A 6 15.50 16.46 -6.99
N ASN A 7 16.24 17.23 -6.25
CA ASN A 7 15.75 18.42 -5.52
C ASN A 7 14.69 18.12 -4.45
N ALA A 8 14.59 16.88 -3.98
CA ALA A 8 13.57 16.48 -3.00
C ALA A 8 13.83 17.09 -1.62
N VAL A 9 12.76 17.36 -0.87
CA VAL A 9 12.83 17.47 0.58
C VAL A 9 12.61 16.06 1.15
N LEU A 10 13.68 15.40 1.54
CA LEU A 10 13.59 14.08 2.18
C LEU A 10 13.19 14.28 3.64
N LEU A 11 12.09 13.63 4.02
CA LEU A 11 11.71 13.43 5.40
C LEU A 11 12.17 12.02 5.80
N ASP A 12 13.38 11.93 6.34
CA ASP A 12 13.87 10.67 6.86
C ASP A 12 13.24 10.40 8.23
N MET A 13 12.86 9.17 8.46
CA MET A 13 12.26 8.72 9.71
C MET A 13 13.29 7.96 10.55
N VAL A 14 14.57 8.33 10.42
CA VAL A 14 15.68 7.69 11.14
C VAL A 14 15.94 8.43 12.45
N GLY A 15 16.01 7.67 13.55
CA GLY A 15 16.22 8.20 14.89
C GLY A 15 14.95 8.65 15.62
N ASP A 16 15.13 9.40 16.71
CA ASP A 16 14.03 9.77 17.62
C ASP A 16 13.16 10.92 17.11
N LYS A 17 13.62 11.64 16.10
CA LYS A 17 12.91 12.80 15.51
C LYS A 17 13.03 12.79 14.00
N PRO A 18 11.93 13.06 13.28
CA PRO A 18 11.98 13.24 11.84
C PRO A 18 12.96 14.35 11.48
N ASN A 19 13.78 14.10 10.48
CA ASN A 19 14.71 15.09 9.94
C ASN A 19 14.33 15.40 8.48
N ALA A 20 14.18 16.68 8.16
CA ALA A 20 13.85 17.15 6.82
C ALA A 20 15.04 17.91 6.21
N HIS A 21 15.54 17.42 5.08
CA HIS A 21 16.67 18.07 4.39
C HIS A 21 16.54 17.91 2.87
N LYS A 22 17.16 18.84 2.14
CA LYS A 22 17.20 18.77 0.68
C LYS A 22 18.25 17.77 0.23
N THR A 23 17.88 16.92 -0.71
CA THR A 23 18.75 15.86 -1.22
C THR A 23 18.28 15.33 -2.57
N ASP A 24 19.18 14.65 -3.27
CA ASP A 24 18.86 13.79 -4.40
C ASP A 24 18.83 12.32 -3.93
N ILE A 25 18.02 11.49 -4.56
CA ILE A 25 17.87 10.07 -4.22
C ILE A 25 17.99 9.25 -5.49
N LEU A 26 18.95 8.34 -5.54
CA LEU A 26 19.10 7.38 -6.63
C LEU A 26 18.46 6.05 -6.25
N LEU A 27 17.55 5.61 -7.09
CA LEU A 27 16.96 4.28 -7.02
C LEU A 27 17.58 3.40 -8.11
N GLU A 28 18.01 2.20 -7.74
CA GLU A 28 18.45 1.16 -8.67
C GLU A 28 17.61 -0.10 -8.44
N ASP A 29 16.84 -0.45 -9.46
CA ASP A 29 15.82 -1.50 -9.40
C ASP A 29 14.82 -1.25 -8.26
N ASN A 30 14.86 -2.03 -7.20
CA ASN A 30 13.96 -1.93 -6.06
C ASN A 30 14.64 -1.43 -4.78
N LYS A 31 15.80 -0.76 -4.90
CA LYS A 31 16.59 -0.28 -3.76
C LYS A 31 16.95 1.18 -3.89
N ILE A 32 17.04 1.84 -2.73
CA ILE A 32 17.70 3.14 -2.62
C ILE A 32 19.21 2.87 -2.66
N SER A 33 19.87 3.35 -3.72
CA SER A 33 21.30 3.16 -3.95
C SER A 33 22.14 4.26 -3.31
N LYS A 34 21.67 5.53 -3.44
CA LYS A 34 22.37 6.70 -2.87
C LYS A 34 21.36 7.73 -2.36
N ILE A 35 21.75 8.47 -1.32
CA ILE A 35 21.08 9.68 -0.83
C ILE A 35 22.21 10.70 -0.58
N GLU A 36 22.28 11.76 -1.40
CA GLU A 36 23.33 12.77 -1.34
C GLU A 36 22.75 14.14 -1.70
N GLU A 37 23.39 15.24 -1.28
CA GLU A 37 22.94 16.60 -1.60
C GLU A 37 22.82 16.83 -3.09
N LYS A 38 23.69 16.22 -3.89
CA LYS A 38 23.68 16.28 -5.35
C LYS A 38 24.21 14.98 -5.92
N ILE A 39 23.42 14.37 -6.80
CA ILE A 39 23.82 13.17 -7.55
C ILE A 39 23.86 13.52 -9.03
N GLU A 40 24.98 13.16 -9.68
CA GLU A 40 25.12 13.16 -11.12
C GLU A 40 25.13 11.70 -11.58
N GLU A 41 24.13 11.34 -12.36
CA GLU A 41 23.99 10.00 -12.90
C GLU A 41 23.46 10.12 -14.34
N ASP A 42 24.16 9.46 -15.24
CA ASP A 42 23.80 9.34 -16.63
C ASP A 42 22.97 8.05 -16.83
N ASP A 43 22.17 8.02 -17.88
CA ASP A 43 21.34 6.85 -18.25
C ASP A 43 20.34 6.42 -17.15
N CYS A 44 19.58 7.39 -16.66
CA CYS A 44 18.51 7.19 -15.69
C CYS A 44 17.27 8.02 -16.00
N ASP A 45 16.11 7.56 -15.54
CA ASP A 45 14.88 8.36 -15.52
C ASP A 45 15.00 9.43 -14.43
N ILE A 46 14.66 10.68 -14.75
CA ILE A 46 14.75 11.80 -13.80
C ILE A 46 13.35 12.22 -13.38
N ILE A 47 13.13 12.29 -12.06
CA ILE A 47 11.97 12.90 -11.42
C ILE A 47 12.44 14.18 -10.72
N ASP A 48 12.01 15.35 -11.21
CA ASP A 48 12.25 16.61 -10.50
C ASP A 48 11.22 16.77 -9.38
N ALA A 49 11.67 16.54 -8.14
CA ALA A 49 10.87 16.63 -6.93
C ALA A 49 10.99 18.01 -6.23
N LYS A 50 11.32 19.05 -6.99
CA LYS A 50 11.34 20.42 -6.46
C LYS A 50 9.99 20.77 -5.82
N GLU A 51 10.03 21.23 -4.57
CA GLU A 51 8.83 21.53 -3.75
C GLU A 51 8.01 20.30 -3.34
N MET A 52 8.53 19.08 -3.54
CA MET A 52 7.90 17.85 -3.07
C MET A 52 8.64 17.29 -1.86
N VAL A 53 7.88 16.60 -1.03
CA VAL A 53 8.41 15.82 0.10
C VAL A 53 8.49 14.35 -0.32
N VAL A 54 9.67 13.76 -0.14
CA VAL A 54 9.88 12.32 -0.27
C VAL A 54 10.00 11.72 1.11
N MET A 55 9.24 10.68 1.38
CA MET A 55 9.20 10.01 2.68
C MET A 55 8.98 8.51 2.51
N PRO A 56 9.27 7.68 3.53
CA PRO A 56 8.87 6.27 3.51
C PRO A 56 7.37 6.12 3.28
N GLY A 57 6.99 5.11 2.51
CA GLY A 57 5.58 4.80 2.27
C GLY A 57 4.86 4.41 3.56
N PHE A 58 3.57 4.69 3.61
CA PHE A 58 2.74 4.35 4.75
C PHE A 58 2.66 2.84 4.97
N ILE A 59 2.51 2.46 6.23
CA ILE A 59 2.25 1.08 6.66
C ILE A 59 0.84 1.03 7.26
N ASN A 60 -0.06 0.30 6.61
CA ASN A 60 -1.41 0.08 7.12
C ASN A 60 -1.43 -1.22 7.94
N THR A 61 -1.63 -1.10 9.24
CA THR A 61 -1.54 -2.23 10.17
C THR A 61 -2.84 -3.02 10.35
N HIS A 62 -3.94 -2.61 9.70
CA HIS A 62 -5.22 -3.29 9.79
C HIS A 62 -6.04 -3.10 8.52
N THR A 63 -6.26 -4.17 7.76
CA THR A 63 -7.14 -4.18 6.59
C THR A 63 -7.97 -5.45 6.50
N HIS A 64 -9.00 -5.38 5.65
CA HIS A 64 -9.76 -6.49 5.10
C HIS A 64 -9.99 -6.20 3.63
N LEU A 65 -8.95 -6.40 2.80
CA LEU A 65 -8.90 -5.91 1.42
C LEU A 65 -10.12 -6.31 0.59
N ALA A 66 -10.54 -7.57 0.69
CA ALA A 66 -11.66 -8.08 -0.06
C ALA A 66 -13.00 -7.46 0.33
N MET A 67 -13.11 -6.87 1.53
CA MET A 67 -14.33 -6.21 1.99
C MET A 67 -14.66 -4.91 1.25
N SER A 68 -13.81 -4.44 0.35
CA SER A 68 -14.14 -3.31 -0.51
C SER A 68 -15.43 -3.52 -1.32
N ILE A 69 -15.82 -4.77 -1.59
CA ILE A 69 -17.10 -5.13 -2.20
C ILE A 69 -18.33 -4.66 -1.40
N PHE A 70 -18.18 -4.54 -0.07
CA PHE A 70 -19.26 -4.13 0.84
C PHE A 70 -19.32 -2.63 1.10
N ARG A 71 -18.55 -1.84 0.39
CA ARG A 71 -18.50 -0.38 0.60
C ARG A 71 -19.88 0.23 0.41
N GLY A 72 -20.40 0.91 1.46
CA GLY A 72 -21.74 1.49 1.49
C GLY A 72 -22.88 0.47 1.64
N TYR A 73 -22.57 -0.79 1.93
CA TYR A 73 -23.58 -1.83 2.10
C TYR A 73 -24.13 -1.84 3.54
N LYS A 74 -25.42 -1.50 3.68
CA LYS A 74 -26.11 -1.56 4.97
C LYS A 74 -25.46 -0.71 6.08
N ASP A 75 -25.09 0.53 5.76
CA ASP A 75 -24.52 1.47 6.72
C ASP A 75 -25.50 1.82 7.87
N ASP A 76 -24.99 2.52 8.89
CA ASP A 76 -25.76 3.03 10.05
C ASP A 76 -26.38 1.96 10.96
N GLN A 77 -25.73 0.82 11.11
CA GLN A 77 -26.13 -0.26 12.01
C GLN A 77 -25.12 -0.42 13.17
N LYS A 78 -25.54 -1.07 14.26
CA LYS A 78 -24.62 -1.52 15.28
C LYS A 78 -23.72 -2.63 14.70
N LEU A 79 -22.46 -2.66 15.13
CA LEU A 79 -21.47 -3.57 14.57
C LEU A 79 -21.92 -5.03 14.49
N MET A 80 -22.43 -5.59 15.57
CA MET A 80 -22.85 -7.00 15.58
C MET A 80 -24.07 -7.24 14.70
N ASP A 81 -25.06 -6.34 14.76
CA ASP A 81 -26.25 -6.42 13.90
C ASP A 81 -25.87 -6.34 12.41
N TRP A 82 -24.90 -5.47 12.09
CA TRP A 82 -24.38 -5.32 10.73
C TRP A 82 -23.64 -6.57 10.28
N LEU A 83 -22.76 -7.13 11.10
CA LEU A 83 -22.03 -8.35 10.77
C LEU A 83 -22.99 -9.53 10.59
N GLU A 84 -23.83 -9.83 11.55
CA GLU A 84 -24.66 -11.05 11.57
C GLU A 84 -25.80 -11.02 10.54
N ASN A 85 -26.44 -9.85 10.35
CA ASN A 85 -27.63 -9.74 9.52
C ASN A 85 -27.39 -9.14 8.13
N ALA A 86 -26.20 -8.61 7.87
CA ALA A 86 -25.86 -8.03 6.58
C ALA A 86 -24.62 -8.68 5.95
N ILE A 87 -23.48 -8.64 6.64
CA ILE A 87 -22.19 -9.01 6.03
C ILE A 87 -22.05 -10.52 5.91
N PHE A 88 -22.12 -11.28 6.99
CA PHE A 88 -21.88 -12.73 6.98
C PHE A 88 -22.76 -13.49 6.00
N PRO A 89 -24.08 -13.19 5.85
CA PRO A 89 -24.92 -13.89 4.86
C PRO A 89 -24.53 -13.66 3.40
N VAL A 90 -23.93 -12.50 3.09
CA VAL A 90 -23.42 -12.19 1.74
C VAL A 90 -22.01 -12.70 1.56
N GLU A 91 -21.19 -12.60 2.57
CA GLU A 91 -19.81 -13.05 2.62
C GLU A 91 -19.68 -14.55 2.32
N ASP A 92 -20.61 -15.36 2.85
CA ASP A 92 -20.71 -16.81 2.57
C ASP A 92 -20.93 -17.13 1.10
N GLN A 93 -21.44 -16.19 0.31
CA GLN A 93 -21.73 -16.35 -1.12
C GLN A 93 -20.59 -15.86 -2.01
N LEU A 94 -19.56 -15.22 -1.46
CA LEU A 94 -18.44 -14.71 -2.23
C LEU A 94 -17.67 -15.85 -2.90
N ARG A 95 -17.40 -15.67 -4.18
CA ARG A 95 -16.58 -16.59 -4.98
C ARG A 95 -15.10 -16.19 -4.88
N PRO A 96 -14.18 -17.10 -5.21
CA PRO A 96 -12.76 -16.79 -5.24
C PRO A 96 -12.40 -15.54 -6.07
N ASP A 97 -13.07 -15.38 -7.23
CA ASP A 97 -12.85 -14.21 -8.09
C ASP A 97 -13.32 -12.90 -7.46
N ASP A 98 -14.38 -12.93 -6.67
CA ASP A 98 -14.86 -11.75 -5.95
C ASP A 98 -13.82 -11.28 -4.92
N ILE A 99 -13.19 -12.23 -4.22
CA ILE A 99 -12.06 -11.93 -3.30
C ILE A 99 -10.86 -11.36 -4.05
N TYR A 100 -10.46 -12.00 -5.17
CA TYR A 100 -9.33 -11.54 -5.97
C TYR A 100 -9.50 -10.10 -6.43
N TRP A 101 -10.59 -9.80 -7.16
CA TRP A 101 -10.78 -8.49 -7.78
C TRP A 101 -10.97 -7.36 -6.77
N ASN A 102 -11.66 -7.63 -5.65
CA ASN A 102 -11.82 -6.62 -4.60
C ASN A 102 -10.52 -6.38 -3.82
N SER A 103 -9.74 -7.43 -3.57
CA SER A 103 -8.38 -7.27 -3.01
C SER A 103 -7.48 -6.48 -3.95
N PHE A 104 -7.54 -6.75 -5.26
CA PHE A 104 -6.75 -6.01 -6.25
C PHE A 104 -7.15 -4.53 -6.34
N LEU A 105 -8.46 -4.24 -6.30
CA LEU A 105 -8.96 -2.86 -6.22
C LEU A 105 -8.42 -2.14 -4.99
N SER A 106 -8.47 -2.79 -3.82
CA SER A 106 -7.93 -2.25 -2.58
C SER A 106 -6.41 -2.01 -2.65
N CYS A 107 -5.66 -2.92 -3.29
CA CYS A 107 -4.24 -2.70 -3.54
C CYS A 107 -3.97 -1.44 -4.37
N ILE A 108 -4.78 -1.20 -5.42
CA ILE A 108 -4.67 0.02 -6.23
C ILE A 108 -4.94 1.27 -5.38
N GLU A 109 -5.94 1.24 -4.51
CA GLU A 109 -6.25 2.34 -3.61
C GLU A 109 -5.12 2.59 -2.60
N LEU A 110 -4.54 1.53 -2.03
CA LEU A 110 -3.38 1.62 -1.14
C LEU A 110 -2.19 2.29 -1.84
N ILE A 111 -1.87 1.88 -3.06
CA ILE A 111 -0.80 2.48 -3.86
C ILE A 111 -1.08 3.97 -4.10
N LYS A 112 -2.28 4.31 -4.53
CA LYS A 112 -2.67 5.70 -4.83
C LYS A 112 -2.67 6.61 -3.60
N THR A 113 -2.78 6.05 -2.41
CA THR A 113 -2.72 6.78 -1.13
C THR A 113 -1.36 6.73 -0.45
N GLY A 114 -0.35 6.14 -1.13
CA GLY A 114 1.03 6.10 -0.64
C GLY A 114 1.32 4.97 0.36
N THR A 115 0.43 4.01 0.52
CA THR A 115 0.66 2.83 1.36
C THR A 115 1.49 1.81 0.58
N THR A 116 2.58 1.35 1.17
CA THR A 116 3.51 0.38 0.55
C THR A 116 3.54 -0.97 1.24
N THR A 117 3.02 -1.03 2.46
CA THR A 117 2.98 -2.25 3.27
C THR A 117 1.66 -2.28 4.04
N PHE A 118 1.05 -3.44 4.16
CA PHE A 118 -0.18 -3.58 4.92
C PHE A 118 -0.24 -4.93 5.66
N ASN A 119 -1.11 -4.99 6.67
CA ASN A 119 -1.49 -6.22 7.37
C ASN A 119 -2.96 -6.51 7.09
N ASP A 120 -3.24 -7.70 6.59
CA ASP A 120 -4.58 -8.14 6.20
C ASP A 120 -4.95 -9.48 6.81
N MET A 121 -6.23 -9.63 7.10
CA MET A 121 -6.81 -10.87 7.58
C MET A 121 -8.21 -11.03 7.01
N TYR A 122 -8.47 -12.18 6.37
CA TYR A 122 -9.77 -12.47 5.79
C TYR A 122 -9.92 -13.98 5.49
N PHE A 123 -10.90 -14.31 4.64
CA PHE A 123 -11.10 -15.68 4.12
C PHE A 123 -10.45 -15.82 2.74
N ARG A 124 -10.19 -17.06 2.30
CA ARG A 124 -9.66 -17.37 0.96
C ARG A 124 -8.44 -16.51 0.62
N MET A 125 -7.52 -16.41 1.57
CA MET A 125 -6.36 -15.51 1.46
C MET A 125 -5.40 -15.89 0.33
N ASP A 126 -5.50 -17.11 -0.21
CA ASP A 126 -4.85 -17.51 -1.46
C ASP A 126 -5.16 -16.51 -2.60
N LYS A 127 -6.41 -16.08 -2.73
CA LYS A 127 -6.83 -15.12 -3.75
C LYS A 127 -6.38 -13.68 -3.46
N THR A 128 -6.35 -13.31 -2.20
CA THR A 128 -5.73 -12.04 -1.79
C THR A 128 -4.23 -12.04 -2.09
N ILE A 129 -3.51 -13.13 -1.81
CA ILE A 129 -2.07 -13.26 -2.11
C ILE A 129 -1.81 -13.08 -3.61
N GLU A 130 -2.58 -13.74 -4.49
CA GLU A 130 -2.46 -13.56 -5.94
C GLU A 130 -2.60 -12.08 -6.36
N ALA A 131 -3.56 -11.36 -5.78
CA ALA A 131 -3.76 -9.93 -6.05
C ALA A 131 -2.58 -9.07 -5.54
N VAL A 132 -2.07 -9.39 -4.35
CA VAL A 132 -0.93 -8.68 -3.74
C VAL A 132 0.34 -8.87 -4.55
N GLU A 133 0.65 -10.10 -4.98
CA GLU A 133 1.81 -10.41 -5.82
C GLU A 133 1.78 -9.60 -7.13
N GLN A 134 0.62 -9.47 -7.76
CA GLN A 134 0.48 -8.66 -8.97
C GLN A 134 0.60 -7.16 -8.71
N SER A 135 0.16 -6.69 -7.55
CA SER A 135 0.21 -5.26 -7.20
C SER A 135 1.62 -4.75 -6.90
N GLY A 136 2.53 -5.64 -6.49
CA GLY A 136 3.88 -5.31 -6.01
C GLY A 136 3.93 -4.72 -4.60
N LEU A 137 2.82 -4.66 -3.87
CA LEU A 137 2.79 -4.27 -2.46
C LEU A 137 3.39 -5.35 -1.55
N ARG A 138 3.80 -4.95 -0.36
CA ARG A 138 4.18 -5.87 0.72
C ARG A 138 2.99 -6.15 1.61
N GLY A 139 2.57 -7.41 1.70
CA GLY A 139 1.47 -7.86 2.55
C GLY A 139 1.95 -8.78 3.67
N VAL A 140 1.47 -8.54 4.88
CA VAL A 140 1.47 -9.50 5.98
C VAL A 140 0.07 -10.08 6.03
N ILE A 141 -0.05 -11.36 5.72
CA ILE A 141 -1.34 -12.00 5.45
C ILE A 141 -1.64 -13.04 6.53
N ALA A 142 -2.80 -12.93 7.16
CA ALA A 142 -3.30 -13.90 8.11
C ALA A 142 -4.63 -14.50 7.65
N TRP A 143 -4.79 -15.80 7.82
CA TRP A 143 -6.04 -16.49 7.51
C TRP A 143 -6.96 -16.46 8.72
N SER A 144 -8.23 -16.08 8.53
CA SER A 144 -9.27 -16.24 9.53
C SER A 144 -9.69 -17.72 9.59
N ILE A 145 -9.70 -18.27 10.79
CA ILE A 145 -10.09 -19.67 11.06
C ILE A 145 -11.54 -19.67 11.49
#